data_51d7c425729c114d67e9f3bb8877ee5f
#
_entry.id   51d7c425729c114d67e9f3bb8877ee5f
#
_cell.length_a   1.000
_cell.length_b   1.000
_cell.length_c   1.000
_cell.angle_alpha   90.00
_cell.angle_beta   90.00
_cell.angle_gamma   90.00
#
_symmetry.space_group_name_H-M   'P 1'
#
loop_
_entity.id
_entity.type
_entity.pdbx_description
1 polymer ?
#
loop_
_entity_poly.entity_id
_entity_poly.type
_entity_poly.pdbx_seq_one_letter_code
_entity_poly.pdbx_strand_id
1 'polypeptide(L)'
;MVKTVLVTGAGGYIGRHIVHALLERGLDVSVVDFRLDGVDERARRIDAQIFSGDADIYDQLGRPDVVLHLAWRDGFVHNSPAHIEDLPAHYHFIENLLEGGCTHLAVMGSMHEVGYWEGAIDENSPCNPASLYGISKNALRQITSLLTTKHGAT
;
A
#
# COMPACT_ATOMS: atom_id res chain seq x y z
N MET A 1 16.48 -12.74 -6.81
CA MET A 1 15.52 -12.48 -7.91
C MET A 1 14.14 -12.49 -7.28
N VAL A 2 13.36 -11.40 -7.39
CA VAL A 2 11.99 -11.31 -6.87
C VAL A 2 11.13 -12.39 -7.52
N LYS A 3 10.43 -13.18 -6.72
CA LYS A 3 9.55 -14.26 -7.19
C LYS A 3 8.12 -14.08 -6.68
N THR A 4 7.97 -13.62 -5.44
CA THR A 4 6.70 -13.54 -4.74
C THR A 4 6.33 -12.08 -4.46
N VAL A 5 5.11 -11.70 -4.81
CA VAL A 5 4.58 -10.35 -4.61
C VAL A 5 3.24 -10.43 -3.89
N LEU A 6 3.09 -9.68 -2.81
CA LEU A 6 1.80 -9.47 -2.18
C LEU A 6 1.19 -8.15 -2.64
N VAL A 7 -0.10 -8.17 -2.97
CA VAL A 7 -0.87 -6.96 -3.28
C VAL A 7 -2.03 -6.83 -2.29
N THR A 8 -2.04 -5.75 -1.49
CA THR A 8 -3.20 -5.39 -0.69
C THR A 8 -4.08 -4.40 -1.46
N GLY A 9 -5.37 -4.38 -1.21
CA GLY A 9 -6.28 -3.58 -2.02
C GLY A 9 -6.43 -4.09 -3.47
N ALA A 10 -6.23 -5.39 -3.66
CA ALA A 10 -6.20 -6.05 -4.95
C ALA A 10 -7.54 -6.00 -5.70
N GLY A 11 -8.66 -5.92 -4.98
CA GLY A 11 -10.01 -5.81 -5.57
C GLY A 11 -10.35 -4.41 -6.07
N GLY A 12 -9.53 -3.40 -5.74
CA GLY A 12 -9.68 -2.04 -6.24
C GLY A 12 -9.39 -1.91 -7.75
N TYR A 13 -9.72 -0.75 -8.32
CA TYR A 13 -9.51 -0.51 -9.75
C TYR A 13 -8.04 -0.73 -10.17
N ILE A 14 -7.10 -0.07 -9.48
CA ILE A 14 -5.66 -0.20 -9.77
C ILE A 14 -5.17 -1.62 -9.43
N GLY A 15 -5.59 -2.16 -8.28
CA GLY A 15 -5.14 -3.46 -7.79
C GLY A 15 -5.37 -4.59 -8.79
N ARG A 16 -6.56 -4.69 -9.38
CA ARG A 16 -6.89 -5.72 -10.38
C ARG A 16 -5.96 -5.69 -11.59
N HIS A 17 -5.65 -4.49 -12.09
CA HIS A 17 -4.76 -4.34 -13.24
C HIS A 17 -3.31 -4.68 -12.89
N ILE A 18 -2.84 -4.28 -11.70
CA ILE A 18 -1.49 -4.61 -11.22
C ILE A 18 -1.35 -6.12 -11.05
N VAL A 19 -2.31 -6.78 -10.39
CA VAL A 19 -2.30 -8.24 -10.18
C VAL A 19 -2.17 -8.97 -11.53
N HIS A 20 -3.02 -8.64 -12.48
CA HIS A 20 -2.96 -9.24 -13.83
C HIS A 20 -1.60 -9.01 -14.49
N ALA A 21 -1.09 -7.78 -14.48
CA ALA A 21 0.20 -7.45 -15.10
C ALA A 21 1.39 -8.16 -14.45
N LEU A 22 1.37 -8.42 -13.14
CA LEU A 22 2.40 -9.17 -12.44
C LEU A 22 2.36 -10.65 -12.80
N LEU A 23 1.16 -11.24 -12.85
CA LEU A 23 0.96 -12.63 -13.28
C LEU A 23 1.42 -12.86 -14.73
N GLU A 24 1.14 -11.94 -15.65
CA GLU A 24 1.63 -12.00 -17.04
C GLU A 24 3.17 -11.94 -17.14
N ARG A 25 3.84 -11.41 -16.12
CA ARG A 25 5.31 -11.43 -16.01
C ARG A 25 5.85 -12.68 -15.34
N GLY A 26 4.98 -13.64 -15.01
CA GLY A 26 5.37 -14.92 -14.42
C GLY A 26 5.76 -14.83 -12.93
N LEU A 27 5.30 -13.80 -12.22
CA LEU A 27 5.52 -13.67 -10.77
C LEU A 27 4.45 -14.48 -10.02
N ASP A 28 4.81 -14.99 -8.85
CA ASP A 28 3.88 -15.60 -7.90
C ASP A 28 3.20 -14.48 -7.09
N VAL A 29 1.90 -14.28 -7.33
CA VAL A 29 1.14 -13.16 -6.76
C VAL A 29 0.17 -13.65 -5.71
N SER A 30 0.27 -13.09 -4.52
CA SER A 30 -0.72 -13.23 -3.44
C SER A 30 -1.52 -11.94 -3.27
N VAL A 31 -2.78 -12.05 -2.87
CA VAL A 31 -3.70 -10.91 -2.75
C VAL A 31 -4.46 -10.95 -1.43
N VAL A 32 -4.65 -9.76 -0.84
CA VAL A 32 -5.49 -9.53 0.32
C VAL A 32 -6.41 -8.35 0.05
N ASP A 33 -7.71 -8.55 0.20
CA ASP A 33 -8.73 -7.49 0.17
C ASP A 33 -10.03 -8.00 0.78
N PHE A 34 -10.92 -7.10 1.18
CA PHE A 34 -12.29 -7.41 1.61
C PHE A 34 -13.15 -7.99 0.47
N ARG A 35 -12.91 -7.56 -0.77
CA ARG A 35 -13.59 -8.05 -1.97
C ARG A 35 -12.56 -8.33 -3.04
N LEU A 36 -12.65 -9.52 -3.61
CA LEU A 36 -11.74 -9.98 -4.65
C LEU A 36 -12.47 -10.30 -5.97
N ASP A 37 -13.67 -9.71 -6.14
CA ASP A 37 -14.43 -9.87 -7.38
C ASP A 37 -13.68 -9.23 -8.56
N GLY A 38 -13.49 -9.99 -9.62
CA GLY A 38 -12.77 -9.55 -10.81
C GLY A 38 -11.25 -9.47 -10.67
N VAL A 39 -10.69 -9.98 -9.56
CA VAL A 39 -9.25 -10.23 -9.44
C VAL A 39 -8.91 -11.53 -10.18
N ASP A 40 -7.81 -11.53 -10.92
CA ASP A 40 -7.33 -12.70 -11.68
C ASP A 40 -7.23 -13.95 -10.77
N GLU A 41 -7.89 -15.03 -11.17
CA GLU A 41 -8.04 -16.24 -10.36
C GLU A 41 -6.72 -17.00 -10.15
N ARG A 42 -5.70 -16.70 -10.94
CA ARG A 42 -4.36 -17.26 -10.78
C ARG A 42 -3.65 -16.71 -9.52
N ALA A 43 -4.08 -15.55 -9.00
CA ALA A 43 -3.52 -14.99 -7.78
C ALA A 43 -3.96 -15.79 -6.56
N ARG A 44 -3.03 -16.09 -5.65
CA ARG A 44 -3.29 -16.78 -4.41
C ARG A 44 -3.98 -15.84 -3.42
N ARG A 45 -5.20 -16.17 -3.01
CA ARG A 45 -5.95 -15.42 -2.01
C ARG A 45 -5.45 -15.75 -0.61
N ILE A 46 -5.15 -14.71 0.19
CA ILE A 46 -4.79 -14.84 1.60
C ILE A 46 -5.92 -14.22 2.43
N ASP A 47 -6.43 -14.99 3.39
CA ASP A 47 -7.39 -14.51 4.37
C ASP A 47 -6.62 -14.01 5.59
N ALA A 48 -6.31 -12.70 5.60
CA ALA A 48 -5.60 -12.04 6.68
C ALA A 48 -6.20 -10.66 6.95
N GLN A 49 -6.23 -10.27 8.22
CA GLN A 49 -6.69 -8.96 8.66
C GLN A 49 -5.50 -8.01 8.77
N ILE A 50 -5.12 -7.36 7.66
CA ILE A 50 -3.91 -6.54 7.58
C ILE A 50 -3.90 -5.33 8.54
N PHE A 51 -5.05 -4.95 9.08
CA PHE A 51 -5.21 -3.85 10.03
C PHE A 51 -5.53 -4.32 11.45
N SER A 52 -5.26 -5.59 11.78
CA SER A 52 -5.43 -6.13 13.14
C SER A 52 -4.44 -5.56 14.15
N GLY A 53 -3.27 -5.10 13.68
CA GLY A 53 -2.14 -4.71 14.53
C GLY A 53 -1.25 -5.88 14.93
N ASP A 54 -1.46 -7.09 14.37
CA ASP A 54 -0.68 -8.27 14.70
C ASP A 54 0.80 -8.11 14.30
N ALA A 55 1.69 -8.36 15.24
CA ALA A 55 3.13 -8.25 15.03
C ALA A 55 3.69 -9.30 14.06
N ASP A 56 3.01 -10.45 13.93
CA ASP A 56 3.38 -11.55 13.04
C ASP A 56 2.69 -11.49 11.66
N ILE A 57 2.13 -10.34 11.31
CA ILE A 57 1.39 -10.17 10.04
C ILE A 57 2.23 -10.56 8.83
N TYR A 58 3.54 -10.30 8.82
CA TYR A 58 4.42 -10.64 7.70
C TYR A 58 4.51 -12.16 7.49
N ASP A 59 4.52 -12.95 8.59
CA ASP A 59 4.48 -14.41 8.54
C ASP A 59 3.13 -14.92 8.04
N GLN A 60 2.02 -14.34 8.52
CA GLN A 60 0.66 -14.67 8.07
C GLN A 60 0.49 -14.42 6.56
N LEU A 61 1.18 -13.44 6.01
CA LEU A 61 1.19 -13.11 4.58
C LEU A 61 2.14 -13.98 3.75
N GLY A 62 2.87 -14.91 4.39
CA GLY A 62 3.77 -15.85 3.74
C GLY A 62 5.12 -15.27 3.35
N ARG A 63 5.56 -14.20 3.99
CA ARG A 63 6.87 -13.54 3.81
C ARG A 63 7.20 -13.25 2.33
N PRO A 64 6.36 -12.50 1.61
CA PRO A 64 6.60 -12.20 0.19
C PRO A 64 7.88 -11.39 -0.02
N ASP A 65 8.55 -11.56 -1.17
CA ASP A 65 9.73 -10.77 -1.52
C ASP A 65 9.42 -9.27 -1.63
N VAL A 66 8.21 -8.94 -2.10
CA VAL A 66 7.74 -7.55 -2.27
C VAL A 66 6.31 -7.41 -1.77
N VAL A 67 6.03 -6.33 -1.06
CA VAL A 67 4.67 -5.92 -0.68
C VAL A 67 4.27 -4.66 -1.44
N LEU A 68 3.15 -4.72 -2.18
CA LEU A 68 2.49 -3.58 -2.79
C LEU A 68 1.25 -3.22 -1.98
N HIS A 69 1.34 -2.15 -1.20
CA HIS A 69 0.24 -1.69 -0.34
C HIS A 69 -0.61 -0.66 -1.07
N LEU A 70 -1.74 -1.11 -1.64
CA LEU A 70 -2.69 -0.29 -2.39
C LEU A 70 -4.01 -0.07 -1.64
N ALA A 71 -4.23 -0.82 -0.54
CA ALA A 71 -5.46 -0.73 0.24
C ALA A 71 -5.65 0.69 0.78
N TRP A 72 -6.81 1.28 0.50
CA TRP A 72 -7.22 2.59 1.01
C TRP A 72 -8.73 2.72 0.93
N ARG A 73 -9.37 3.16 2.03
CA ARG A 73 -10.81 3.37 2.10
C ARG A 73 -11.17 4.78 1.62
N ASP A 74 -12.36 4.94 1.05
CA ASP A 74 -12.97 6.22 0.66
C ASP A 74 -12.15 7.10 -0.29
N GLY A 75 -11.26 6.54 -1.13
CA GLY A 75 -10.34 7.30 -1.98
C GLY A 75 -10.99 8.37 -2.88
N PHE A 76 -12.29 8.29 -3.13
CA PHE A 76 -13.06 9.28 -3.90
C PHE A 76 -13.87 10.26 -3.02
N VAL A 77 -13.90 10.08 -1.70
CA VAL A 77 -14.54 11.00 -0.75
C VAL A 77 -13.44 11.77 0.00
N HIS A 78 -12.85 12.75 -0.67
CA HIS A 78 -11.57 13.36 -0.29
C HIS A 78 -11.51 13.96 1.11
N ASN A 79 -12.65 14.30 1.73
CA ASN A 79 -12.73 14.82 3.09
C ASN A 79 -13.44 13.86 4.06
N SER A 80 -13.49 12.56 3.74
CA SER A 80 -13.92 11.55 4.70
C SER A 80 -13.00 11.55 5.93
N PRO A 81 -13.55 11.57 7.15
CA PRO A 81 -12.75 11.43 8.37
C PRO A 81 -12.01 10.09 8.44
N ALA A 82 -12.48 9.07 7.72
CA ALA A 82 -11.84 7.77 7.62
C ALA A 82 -10.34 7.85 7.22
N HIS A 83 -9.95 8.85 6.43
CA HIS A 83 -8.55 9.00 6.04
C HIS A 83 -7.61 9.26 7.22
N ILE A 84 -8.07 10.01 8.22
CA ILE A 84 -7.30 10.27 9.44
C ILE A 84 -7.45 9.13 10.44
N GLU A 85 -8.66 8.58 10.56
CA GLU A 85 -8.96 7.49 11.51
C GLU A 85 -8.20 6.21 11.18
N ASP A 86 -8.02 5.89 9.91
CA ASP A 86 -7.34 4.67 9.45
C ASP A 86 -5.80 4.82 9.39
N LEU A 87 -5.27 6.05 9.44
CA LEU A 87 -3.83 6.29 9.31
C LEU A 87 -2.98 5.51 10.34
N PRO A 88 -3.36 5.40 11.62
CA PRO A 88 -2.63 4.55 12.58
C PRO A 88 -2.60 3.07 12.19
N ALA A 89 -3.67 2.54 11.60
CA ALA A 89 -3.71 1.14 11.16
C ALA A 89 -2.75 0.88 10.00
N HIS A 90 -2.65 1.82 9.05
CA HIS A 90 -1.65 1.76 7.98
C HIS A 90 -0.22 1.85 8.54
N TYR A 91 0.02 2.72 9.51
CA TYR A 91 1.31 2.85 10.18
C TYR A 91 1.72 1.51 10.82
N HIS A 92 0.87 0.93 11.68
CA HIS A 92 1.18 -0.33 12.35
C HIS A 92 1.36 -1.49 11.38
N PHE A 93 0.58 -1.55 10.30
CA PHE A 93 0.76 -2.56 9.27
C PHE A 93 2.15 -2.47 8.65
N ILE A 94 2.59 -1.27 8.25
CA ILE A 94 3.91 -1.05 7.64
C ILE A 94 5.03 -1.35 8.64
N GLU A 95 4.91 -0.87 9.87
CA GLU A 95 5.89 -1.11 10.94
C GLU A 95 6.07 -2.61 11.18
N ASN A 96 4.97 -3.35 11.39
CA ASN A 96 5.00 -4.80 11.63
C ASN A 96 5.55 -5.59 10.43
N LEU A 97 5.27 -5.18 9.19
CA LEU A 97 5.91 -5.78 8.01
C LEU A 97 7.43 -5.64 8.05
N LEU A 98 7.92 -4.44 8.34
CA LEU A 98 9.36 -4.13 8.36
C LEU A 98 10.06 -4.81 9.54
N GLU A 99 9.44 -4.81 10.72
CA GLU A 99 9.92 -5.55 11.90
C GLU A 99 9.94 -7.06 11.65
N GLY A 100 8.98 -7.59 10.90
CA GLY A 100 8.94 -8.99 10.44
C GLY A 100 10.01 -9.33 9.41
N GLY A 101 10.73 -8.34 8.87
CA GLY A 101 11.83 -8.51 7.92
C GLY A 101 11.46 -8.30 6.45
N CYS A 102 10.35 -7.61 6.15
CA CYS A 102 10.06 -7.14 4.79
C CYS A 102 11.12 -6.15 4.34
N THR A 103 11.76 -6.40 3.19
CA THR A 103 12.84 -5.57 2.67
C THR A 103 12.45 -4.73 1.46
N HIS A 104 11.32 -5.02 0.82
CA HIS A 104 10.85 -4.28 -0.36
C HIS A 104 9.36 -3.97 -0.21
N LEU A 105 9.06 -2.69 -0.04
CA LEU A 105 7.71 -2.20 0.17
C LEU A 105 7.40 -1.02 -0.76
N ALA A 106 6.32 -1.12 -1.51
CA ALA A 106 5.78 0.02 -2.26
C ALA A 106 4.39 0.38 -1.71
N VAL A 107 4.21 1.64 -1.37
CA VAL A 107 2.92 2.19 -0.91
C VAL A 107 2.37 3.12 -1.99
N MET A 108 1.09 2.96 -2.33
CA MET A 108 0.45 3.79 -3.34
C MET A 108 0.33 5.23 -2.87
N GLY A 109 0.98 6.14 -3.59
CA GLY A 109 0.86 7.57 -3.42
C GLY A 109 -0.32 8.18 -4.20
N SER A 110 -0.42 9.50 -4.14
CA SER A 110 -1.44 10.27 -4.86
C SER A 110 -0.93 11.67 -5.22
N MET A 111 -1.32 12.19 -6.37
CA MET A 111 -1.08 13.60 -6.71
C MET A 111 -1.75 14.58 -5.72
N HIS A 112 -2.76 14.13 -4.98
CA HIS A 112 -3.38 14.93 -3.92
C HIS A 112 -2.42 15.30 -2.77
N GLU A 113 -1.29 14.61 -2.64
CA GLU A 113 -0.23 14.94 -1.68
C GLU A 113 0.45 16.27 -2.02
N VAL A 114 0.58 16.57 -3.30
CA VAL A 114 1.13 17.85 -3.80
C VAL A 114 0.08 18.97 -3.69
N GLY A 115 -1.21 18.65 -3.86
CA GLY A 115 -2.29 19.63 -3.93
C GLY A 115 -2.34 20.35 -5.28
N TYR A 116 -2.81 21.61 -5.28
CA TYR A 116 -2.84 22.40 -6.51
C TYR A 116 -1.43 22.78 -6.94
N TRP A 117 -1.07 22.45 -8.16
CA TRP A 117 0.23 22.75 -8.76
C TRP A 117 0.09 23.05 -10.25
N GLU A 118 0.80 24.08 -10.72
CA GLU A 118 0.88 24.43 -12.14
C GLU A 118 2.22 23.94 -12.71
N GLY A 119 2.14 23.08 -13.73
CA GLY A 119 3.32 22.53 -14.39
C GLY A 119 3.55 21.04 -14.06
N ALA A 120 4.74 20.55 -14.36
CA ALA A 120 5.15 19.18 -14.06
C ALA A 120 5.38 18.98 -12.57
N ILE A 121 5.01 17.80 -12.07
CA ILE A 121 5.30 17.36 -10.70
C ILE A 121 6.58 16.51 -10.74
N ASP A 122 7.53 16.83 -9.89
CA ASP A 122 8.79 16.13 -9.70
C ASP A 122 9.14 16.00 -8.21
N GLU A 123 10.33 15.46 -7.91
CA GLU A 123 10.79 15.25 -6.52
C GLU A 123 10.97 16.53 -5.70
N ASN A 124 11.05 17.70 -6.36
CA ASN A 124 11.20 19.00 -5.72
C ASN A 124 9.87 19.74 -5.56
N SER A 125 8.79 19.20 -6.13
CA SER A 125 7.46 19.82 -6.01
C SER A 125 7.01 19.83 -4.55
N PRO A 126 6.64 20.99 -3.99
CA PRO A 126 6.23 21.08 -2.59
C PRO A 126 4.91 20.35 -2.36
N CYS A 127 4.80 19.64 -1.22
CA CYS A 127 3.55 19.03 -0.79
C CYS A 127 2.71 20.05 -0.04
N ASN A 128 1.55 20.40 -0.61
CA ASN A 128 0.57 21.31 -0.01
C ASN A 128 -0.85 20.75 -0.17
N PRO A 129 -1.15 19.59 0.46
CA PRO A 129 -2.43 18.93 0.30
C PRO A 129 -3.58 19.78 0.84
N ALA A 130 -4.71 19.80 0.12
CA ALA A 130 -5.90 20.60 0.44
C ALA A 130 -7.12 19.74 0.83
N SER A 131 -6.91 18.46 1.18
CA SER A 131 -7.98 17.54 1.60
C SER A 131 -7.47 16.57 2.66
N LEU A 132 -8.37 15.98 3.46
CA LEU A 132 -8.02 14.95 4.42
C LEU A 132 -7.35 13.75 3.73
N TYR A 133 -7.80 13.38 2.54
CA TYR A 133 -7.18 12.35 1.72
C TYR A 133 -5.71 12.68 1.39
N GLY A 134 -5.46 13.86 0.81
CA GLY A 134 -4.09 14.28 0.45
C GLY A 134 -3.17 14.42 1.66
N ILE A 135 -3.68 14.99 2.77
CA ILE A 135 -2.94 15.12 4.03
C ILE A 135 -2.53 13.74 4.56
N SER A 136 -3.48 12.80 4.62
CA SER A 136 -3.20 11.45 5.13
C SER A 136 -2.26 10.66 4.22
N LYS A 137 -2.40 10.78 2.90
CA LYS A 137 -1.49 10.15 1.93
C LYS A 137 -0.07 10.71 2.05
N ASN A 138 0.08 12.03 2.16
CA ASN A 138 1.39 12.66 2.37
C ASN A 138 2.01 12.25 3.71
N ALA A 139 1.22 12.17 4.78
CA ALA A 139 1.69 11.67 6.07
C ALA A 139 2.16 10.22 5.96
N LEU A 140 1.37 9.33 5.33
CA LEU A 140 1.76 7.92 5.15
C LEU A 140 3.02 7.78 4.31
N ARG A 141 3.20 8.57 3.25
CA ARG A 141 4.43 8.59 2.46
C ARG A 141 5.65 8.93 3.31
N GLN A 142 5.56 9.98 4.14
CA GLN A 142 6.66 10.40 5.02
C GLN A 142 6.96 9.34 6.09
N ILE A 143 5.92 8.76 6.70
CA ILE A 143 6.03 7.67 7.66
C ILE A 143 6.73 6.47 7.01
N THR A 144 6.30 6.05 5.82
CA THR A 144 6.88 4.92 5.09
C THR A 144 8.35 5.17 4.81
N SER A 145 8.72 6.35 4.31
CA SER A 145 10.11 6.72 4.04
C SER A 145 10.99 6.66 5.29
N LEU A 146 10.48 7.17 6.43
CA LEU A 146 11.18 7.11 7.70
C LEU A 146 11.40 5.67 8.16
N LEU A 147 10.35 4.85 8.14
CA LEU A 147 10.39 3.46 8.61
C LEU A 147 11.29 2.59 7.71
N THR A 148 11.18 2.70 6.38
CA THR A 148 12.05 1.94 5.46
C THR A 148 13.51 2.29 5.66
N THR A 149 13.84 3.58 5.86
CA THR A 149 15.21 4.01 6.19
C THR A 149 15.69 3.41 7.50
N LYS A 150 14.85 3.44 8.56
CA LYS A 150 15.17 2.88 9.87
C LYS A 150 15.48 1.39 9.81
N HIS A 151 14.75 0.63 8.98
CA HIS A 151 14.88 -0.83 8.87
C HIS A 151 15.80 -1.29 7.72
N GLY A 152 16.41 -0.37 6.97
CA GLY A 152 17.28 -0.69 5.82
C GLY A 152 16.53 -1.35 4.67
N ALA A 153 15.23 -1.07 4.55
CA ALA A 153 14.36 -1.54 3.48
C ALA A 153 14.25 -0.51 2.33
N THR A 154 13.73 -0.93 1.18
CA THR A 154 13.47 -0.09 0.01
C THR A 154 12.01 -0.15 -0.38
#